data_aedc28420d860859dadd8516504f8ded
#
_entry.id   aedc28420d860859dadd8516504f8ded
#
_cell.length_a   1.000
_cell.length_b   1.000
_cell.length_c   1.000
_cell.angle_alpha   90.00
_cell.angle_beta   90.00
_cell.angle_gamma   90.00
#
_symmetry.space_group_name_H-M   'P 1'
#
loop_
_entity.id
_entity.type
_entity.pdbx_description
1 polymer ?
#
loop_
_entity_poly.entity_id
_entity_poly.type
_entity_poly.pdbx_seq_one_letter_code
_entity_poly.pdbx_strand_id
1 'polypeptide(L)'
;MEKFIVYEFQVFAPVRIGQIAGYAFLDTGAASSRIYQSFTGNLSKTGTTHLQGALGTTRVEQCKLDRVNFLGQDFLDIVAKVQPDEAGGFQALPFPVVMTVGADILFQKTLYLECAAGRVGFLESVPPEWEKRGQVIDLRFEKSFAFFNISLGAHELSAAFDVGAGYCVLNARCLDALQADLIEQQPEETSDSTGAKSQIPVYKHPTLEVNGYCLGGIRFLLMDLTAVEKALDIAVDFVFGFNAMVNHNWIVDKSNHRLLLL
;
A
#
# COMPACT_ATOMS: atom_id res chain seq x y z
N MET A 1 -5.04 -7.21 -17.57
CA MET A 1 -5.41 -7.52 -16.15
C MET A 1 -4.82 -8.86 -15.76
N GLU A 2 -4.03 -8.88 -14.70
CA GLU A 2 -3.42 -10.08 -14.14
C GLU A 2 -4.19 -10.52 -12.90
N LYS A 3 -4.20 -11.83 -12.61
CA LYS A 3 -4.72 -12.34 -11.34
C LYS A 3 -3.76 -11.99 -10.22
N PHE A 4 -4.28 -11.52 -9.09
CA PHE A 4 -3.51 -11.38 -7.86
C PHE A 4 -3.90 -12.46 -6.82
N ILE A 5 -3.00 -12.68 -5.89
CA ILE A 5 -3.20 -13.53 -4.73
C ILE A 5 -3.37 -12.60 -3.53
N VAL A 6 -4.33 -12.91 -2.66
CA VAL A 6 -4.47 -12.28 -1.34
C VAL A 6 -4.06 -13.27 -0.27
N TYR A 7 -3.14 -12.88 0.59
CA TYR A 7 -2.76 -13.62 1.77
C TYR A 7 -2.73 -12.65 2.95
N GLU A 8 -3.55 -12.89 3.97
CA GLU A 8 -3.67 -12.04 5.16
C GLU A 8 -3.85 -10.53 4.83
N PHE A 9 -4.75 -10.22 3.90
CA PHE A 9 -4.98 -8.87 3.36
C PHE A 9 -3.78 -8.23 2.63
N GLN A 10 -2.78 -9.00 2.28
CA GLN A 10 -1.66 -8.56 1.45
C GLN A 10 -1.84 -9.02 0.00
N VAL A 11 -1.51 -8.15 -0.95
CA VAL A 11 -1.79 -8.36 -2.38
C VAL A 11 -0.50 -8.67 -3.13
N PHE A 12 -0.50 -9.78 -3.87
CA PHE A 12 0.64 -10.25 -4.65
C PHE A 12 0.25 -10.48 -6.10
N ALA A 13 1.05 -9.96 -7.03
CA ALA A 13 0.84 -10.17 -8.47
C ALA A 13 2.12 -10.69 -9.15
N PRO A 14 2.00 -11.42 -10.27
CA PRO A 14 3.17 -11.93 -11.00
C PRO A 14 4.10 -10.81 -11.43
N VAL A 15 5.41 -11.06 -11.34
CA VAL A 15 6.46 -10.14 -11.79
C VAL A 15 7.62 -10.91 -12.38
N ARG A 16 8.36 -10.26 -13.30
CA ARG A 16 9.60 -10.78 -13.87
C ARG A 16 10.68 -9.70 -13.88
N ILE A 17 11.87 -10.04 -13.41
CA ILE A 17 13.07 -9.20 -13.41
C ILE A 17 14.17 -9.97 -14.15
N GLY A 18 14.36 -9.67 -15.44
CA GLY A 18 15.24 -10.46 -16.29
C GLY A 18 14.84 -11.93 -16.33
N GLN A 19 15.69 -12.82 -15.81
CA GLN A 19 15.42 -14.27 -15.71
C GLN A 19 14.69 -14.67 -14.42
N ILE A 20 14.56 -13.75 -13.45
CA ILE A 20 13.91 -14.02 -12.19
C ILE A 20 12.39 -13.86 -12.38
N ALA A 21 11.63 -14.90 -12.07
CA ALA A 21 10.17 -14.87 -12.09
C ALA A 21 9.62 -15.23 -10.70
N GLY A 22 8.54 -14.56 -10.29
CA GLY A 22 7.89 -14.77 -9.02
C GLY A 22 6.72 -13.81 -8.84
N TYR A 23 6.48 -13.44 -7.60
CA TYR A 23 5.43 -12.49 -7.24
C TYR A 23 6.03 -11.23 -6.67
N ALA A 24 5.37 -10.12 -6.93
CA ALA A 24 5.61 -8.85 -6.27
C ALA A 24 4.52 -8.59 -5.24
N PHE A 25 4.91 -8.15 -4.05
CA PHE A 25 4.02 -7.53 -3.10
C PHE A 25 3.67 -6.11 -3.57
N LEU A 26 2.39 -5.75 -3.61
CA LEU A 26 1.94 -4.42 -4.01
C LEU A 26 1.90 -3.50 -2.78
N ASP A 27 2.61 -2.38 -2.85
CA ASP A 27 2.74 -1.47 -1.71
C ASP A 27 2.74 -0.01 -2.18
N THR A 28 1.55 0.62 -2.23
CA THR A 28 1.42 2.04 -2.58
C THR A 28 1.87 2.99 -1.46
N GLY A 29 2.07 2.47 -0.26
CA GLY A 29 2.71 3.15 0.88
C GLY A 29 4.24 3.12 0.82
N ALA A 30 4.84 2.43 -0.14
CA ALA A 30 6.27 2.49 -0.42
C ALA A 30 6.57 3.47 -1.54
N ALA A 31 7.32 4.54 -1.26
CA ALA A 31 7.69 5.53 -2.29
C ALA A 31 8.55 4.94 -3.43
N SER A 32 9.31 3.87 -3.16
CA SER A 32 10.18 3.20 -4.12
C SER A 32 10.11 1.69 -3.98
N SER A 33 10.23 1.00 -5.11
CA SER A 33 10.27 -0.46 -5.18
C SER A 33 11.47 -1.05 -4.44
N ARG A 34 11.34 -2.30 -4.01
CA ARG A 34 12.34 -3.03 -3.24
C ARG A 34 12.52 -4.42 -3.83
N ILE A 35 13.73 -4.95 -3.83
CA ILE A 35 14.04 -6.33 -4.20
C ILE A 35 14.57 -7.07 -2.97
N TYR A 36 14.16 -8.32 -2.76
CA TYR A 36 14.66 -9.13 -1.65
C TYR A 36 16.10 -9.57 -1.91
N GLN A 37 16.90 -9.61 -0.83
CA GLN A 37 18.35 -9.83 -0.91
C GLN A 37 18.73 -11.10 -1.64
N SER A 38 18.01 -12.20 -1.44
CA SER A 38 18.23 -13.49 -2.13
C SER A 38 18.09 -13.43 -3.65
N PHE A 39 17.39 -12.42 -4.19
CA PHE A 39 17.18 -12.24 -5.63
C PHE A 39 18.10 -11.19 -6.27
N THR A 40 19.00 -10.58 -5.52
CA THR A 40 19.89 -9.54 -6.05
C THR A 40 21.01 -10.10 -6.94
N GLY A 41 21.50 -11.31 -6.66
CA GLY A 41 22.49 -12.00 -7.48
C GLY A 41 23.63 -11.10 -8.01
N ASN A 42 23.71 -10.96 -9.34
CA ASN A 42 24.69 -10.14 -10.04
C ASN A 42 24.19 -8.73 -10.38
N LEU A 43 23.12 -8.23 -9.75
CA LEU A 43 22.61 -6.89 -10.00
C LEU A 43 23.62 -5.81 -9.64
N SER A 44 23.70 -4.77 -10.45
CA SER A 44 24.60 -3.64 -10.21
C SER A 44 24.17 -2.85 -8.99
N LYS A 45 25.03 -2.79 -7.96
CA LYS A 45 24.83 -1.94 -6.78
C LYS A 45 25.06 -0.48 -7.16
N THR A 46 24.15 0.40 -6.76
CA THR A 46 24.20 1.85 -7.11
C THR A 46 24.49 2.74 -5.91
N GLY A 47 24.42 2.20 -4.68
CA GLY A 47 24.69 2.98 -3.48
C GLY A 47 24.02 2.41 -2.24
N THR A 48 23.86 3.25 -1.22
CA THR A 48 23.16 2.93 0.02
C THR A 48 22.16 4.04 0.35
N THR A 49 21.06 3.67 1.02
CA THR A 49 19.98 4.59 1.42
C THR A 49 19.36 4.11 2.73
N HIS A 50 18.31 4.77 3.17
CA HIS A 50 17.50 4.32 4.30
C HIS A 50 16.16 3.73 3.83
N LEU A 51 15.78 2.64 4.45
CA LEU A 51 14.44 2.06 4.35
C LEU A 51 13.68 2.46 5.62
N GLN A 52 12.62 3.24 5.43
CA GLN A 52 11.70 3.64 6.47
C GLN A 52 10.52 2.68 6.49
N GLY A 53 10.25 2.06 7.63
CA GLY A 53 9.03 1.35 7.92
C GLY A 53 8.18 2.10 8.94
N ALA A 54 7.03 1.57 9.29
CA ALA A 54 6.14 2.15 10.29
C ALA A 54 6.71 2.08 11.72
N LEU A 55 7.51 1.06 12.02
CA LEU A 55 8.08 0.80 13.34
C LEU A 55 9.58 1.13 13.45
N GLY A 56 10.27 1.34 12.31
CA GLY A 56 11.72 1.55 12.35
C GLY A 56 12.32 2.06 11.05
N THR A 57 13.62 2.33 11.11
CA THR A 57 14.44 2.74 9.95
C THR A 57 15.70 1.89 9.91
N THR A 58 16.07 1.40 8.74
CA THR A 58 17.29 0.64 8.53
C THR A 58 18.07 1.14 7.32
N ARG A 59 19.39 1.00 7.34
CA ARG A 59 20.26 1.32 6.19
C ARG A 59 20.32 0.10 5.28
N VAL A 60 20.06 0.33 3.98
CA VAL A 60 20.04 -0.72 2.97
C VAL A 60 20.82 -0.31 1.72
N GLU A 61 21.25 -1.30 0.96
CA GLU A 61 21.83 -1.10 -0.37
C GLU A 61 20.76 -0.71 -1.39
N GLN A 62 21.18 -0.17 -2.51
CA GLN A 62 20.37 0.04 -3.70
C GLN A 62 20.97 -0.72 -4.88
N CYS A 63 20.14 -1.22 -5.76
CA CYS A 63 20.57 -1.84 -7.00
C CYS A 63 19.72 -1.33 -8.18
N LYS A 64 20.28 -1.45 -9.38
CA LYS A 64 19.58 -1.10 -10.62
C LYS A 64 18.97 -2.37 -11.24
N LEU A 65 17.68 -2.26 -11.55
CA LEU A 65 16.91 -3.26 -12.31
C LEU A 65 16.72 -2.72 -13.72
N ASP A 66 17.40 -3.31 -14.72
CA ASP A 66 17.36 -2.82 -16.10
C ASP A 66 15.94 -2.91 -16.68
N ARG A 67 15.21 -3.99 -16.33
CA ARG A 67 13.83 -4.21 -16.76
C ARG A 67 13.05 -4.95 -15.69
N VAL A 68 11.90 -4.41 -15.35
CA VAL A 68 10.86 -5.05 -14.53
C VAL A 68 9.62 -5.22 -15.40
N ASN A 69 9.22 -6.44 -15.72
CA ASN A 69 7.94 -6.71 -16.33
C ASN A 69 6.90 -6.97 -15.25
N PHE A 70 5.92 -6.08 -15.16
CA PHE A 70 4.87 -6.11 -14.15
C PHE A 70 3.53 -5.73 -14.77
N LEU A 71 2.49 -6.54 -14.52
CA LEU A 71 1.13 -6.38 -15.08
C LEU A 71 1.12 -6.21 -16.61
N GLY A 72 1.99 -6.94 -17.31
CA GLY A 72 2.10 -6.90 -18.76
C GLY A 72 2.81 -5.65 -19.32
N GLN A 73 3.42 -4.82 -18.47
CA GLN A 73 4.16 -3.62 -18.85
C GLN A 73 5.63 -3.75 -18.45
N ASP A 74 6.51 -3.16 -19.26
CA ASP A 74 7.94 -3.06 -18.97
C ASP A 74 8.26 -1.70 -18.34
N PHE A 75 8.93 -1.75 -17.19
CA PHE A 75 9.48 -0.60 -16.50
C PHE A 75 11.00 -0.70 -16.55
N LEU A 76 11.66 0.34 -17.04
CA LEU A 76 13.10 0.33 -17.30
C LEU A 76 13.84 1.16 -16.24
N ASP A 77 15.11 0.78 -16.01
CA ASP A 77 16.05 1.53 -15.18
C ASP A 77 15.54 1.83 -13.74
N ILE A 78 14.81 0.89 -13.15
CA ILE A 78 14.28 1.02 -11.79
C ILE A 78 15.41 0.91 -10.77
N VAL A 79 15.54 1.91 -9.88
CA VAL A 79 16.45 1.86 -8.73
C VAL A 79 15.69 1.31 -7.53
N ALA A 80 15.94 0.05 -7.20
CA ALA A 80 15.28 -0.63 -6.09
C ALA A 80 16.15 -0.64 -4.84
N LYS A 81 15.53 -0.53 -3.66
CA LYS A 81 16.19 -0.78 -2.37
C LYS A 81 16.33 -2.29 -2.16
N VAL A 82 17.45 -2.73 -1.62
CA VAL A 82 17.65 -4.13 -1.24
C VAL A 82 17.05 -4.36 0.14
N GLN A 83 15.99 -5.15 0.20
CA GLN A 83 15.29 -5.47 1.45
C GLN A 83 15.82 -6.79 2.00
N PRO A 84 16.12 -6.91 3.31
CA PRO A 84 16.44 -8.20 3.94
C PRO A 84 15.32 -9.22 3.70
N ASP A 85 15.69 -10.49 3.51
CA ASP A 85 14.71 -11.54 3.20
C ASP A 85 13.71 -11.77 4.35
N GLU A 86 14.14 -11.54 5.60
CA GLU A 86 13.30 -11.68 6.80
C GLU A 86 12.23 -10.59 6.91
N ALA A 87 12.45 -9.46 6.24
CA ALA A 87 11.53 -8.33 6.30
C ALA A 87 10.25 -8.63 5.52
N GLY A 88 9.10 -8.39 6.15
CA GLY A 88 7.78 -8.62 5.58
C GLY A 88 7.22 -10.03 5.79
N GLY A 89 8.02 -10.99 6.31
CA GLY A 89 7.51 -12.33 6.68
C GLY A 89 7.12 -13.24 5.51
N PHE A 90 7.53 -12.91 4.28
CA PHE A 90 7.06 -13.60 3.06
C PHE A 90 7.76 -14.92 2.76
N GLN A 91 8.78 -15.30 3.54
CA GLN A 91 9.51 -16.55 3.35
C GLN A 91 8.66 -17.81 3.56
N ALA A 92 7.60 -17.71 4.37
CA ALA A 92 6.69 -18.82 4.66
C ALA A 92 5.60 -19.01 3.59
N LEU A 93 5.50 -18.11 2.60
CA LEU A 93 4.49 -18.20 1.56
C LEU A 93 4.78 -19.37 0.60
N PRO A 94 3.74 -20.03 0.05
CA PRO A 94 3.90 -21.16 -0.86
C PRO A 94 4.36 -20.75 -2.28
N PHE A 95 4.73 -19.49 -2.46
CA PHE A 95 5.23 -18.93 -3.72
C PHE A 95 6.35 -17.92 -3.46
N PRO A 96 7.31 -17.76 -4.39
CA PRO A 96 8.43 -16.84 -4.21
C PRO A 96 7.97 -15.39 -4.36
N VAL A 97 8.17 -14.56 -3.31
CA VAL A 97 8.02 -13.11 -3.40
C VAL A 97 9.40 -12.52 -3.65
N VAL A 98 9.60 -11.97 -4.85
CA VAL A 98 10.92 -11.52 -5.31
C VAL A 98 11.16 -10.03 -5.09
N MET A 99 10.08 -9.24 -5.05
CA MET A 99 10.17 -7.80 -4.82
C MET A 99 8.89 -7.25 -4.19
N THR A 100 9.00 -6.03 -3.67
CA THR A 100 7.88 -5.13 -3.41
C THR A 100 7.82 -4.11 -4.54
N VAL A 101 6.66 -3.95 -5.19
CA VAL A 101 6.43 -2.92 -6.19
C VAL A 101 5.80 -1.72 -5.50
N GLY A 102 6.52 -0.59 -5.51
CA GLY A 102 6.15 0.65 -4.86
C GLY A 102 5.40 1.64 -5.76
N ALA A 103 5.12 2.81 -5.21
CA ALA A 103 4.46 3.92 -5.90
C ALA A 103 5.22 4.41 -7.14
N ASP A 104 6.55 4.23 -7.17
CA ASP A 104 7.42 4.55 -8.30
C ASP A 104 7.07 3.75 -9.57
N ILE A 105 6.44 2.58 -9.44
CA ILE A 105 5.91 1.78 -10.54
C ILE A 105 4.38 1.89 -10.59
N LEU A 106 3.70 1.67 -9.45
CA LEU A 106 2.24 1.56 -9.38
C LEU A 106 1.52 2.82 -9.86
N PHE A 107 2.11 4.01 -9.63
CA PHE A 107 1.52 5.28 -10.03
C PHE A 107 2.14 5.91 -11.30
N GLN A 108 2.86 5.13 -12.11
CA GLN A 108 3.25 5.58 -13.45
C GLN A 108 2.08 5.56 -14.43
N LYS A 109 1.05 4.76 -14.13
CA LYS A 109 -0.16 4.61 -14.96
C LYS A 109 -1.40 4.59 -14.06
N THR A 110 -2.57 4.63 -14.68
CA THR A 110 -3.84 4.45 -13.96
C THR A 110 -3.94 3.02 -13.45
N LEU A 111 -3.87 2.86 -12.13
CA LEU A 111 -3.93 1.56 -11.46
C LEU A 111 -5.41 1.14 -11.26
N TYR A 112 -5.76 -0.08 -11.65
CA TYR A 112 -7.07 -0.67 -11.39
C TYR A 112 -6.95 -1.93 -10.54
N LEU A 113 -7.64 -1.92 -9.40
CA LEU A 113 -7.79 -3.04 -8.48
C LEU A 113 -9.23 -3.55 -8.56
N GLU A 114 -9.43 -4.69 -9.20
CA GLU A 114 -10.72 -5.37 -9.28
C GLU A 114 -10.77 -6.43 -8.17
N CYS A 115 -11.03 -5.98 -6.93
CA CYS A 115 -10.89 -6.82 -5.75
C CYS A 115 -11.84 -8.01 -5.76
N ALA A 116 -13.11 -7.80 -6.17
CA ALA A 116 -14.11 -8.89 -6.24
C ALA A 116 -13.71 -10.03 -7.19
N ALA A 117 -12.97 -9.72 -8.27
CA ALA A 117 -12.50 -10.72 -9.24
C ALA A 117 -11.04 -11.16 -8.97
N GLY A 118 -10.36 -10.58 -7.99
CA GLY A 118 -8.96 -10.86 -7.71
C GLY A 118 -8.04 -10.49 -8.87
N ARG A 119 -8.25 -9.34 -9.51
CA ARG A 119 -7.48 -8.90 -10.67
C ARG A 119 -6.94 -7.48 -10.49
N VAL A 120 -5.74 -7.27 -10.98
CA VAL A 120 -5.07 -5.96 -10.98
C VAL A 120 -4.50 -5.67 -12.36
N GLY A 121 -4.40 -4.40 -12.71
CA GLY A 121 -3.81 -4.00 -13.98
C GLY A 121 -3.68 -2.51 -14.13
N PHE A 122 -3.09 -2.12 -15.24
CA PHE A 122 -3.02 -0.73 -15.66
C PHE A 122 -4.05 -0.47 -16.76
N LEU A 123 -4.70 0.68 -16.66
CA LEU A 123 -5.60 1.19 -17.70
C LEU A 123 -4.89 2.31 -18.48
N GLU A 124 -5.16 2.40 -19.76
CA GLU A 124 -4.73 3.55 -20.57
C GLU A 124 -5.59 4.79 -20.25
N SER A 125 -6.87 4.56 -19.99
CA SER A 125 -7.82 5.57 -19.54
C SER A 125 -8.96 4.93 -18.78
N VAL A 126 -9.62 5.71 -17.92
CA VAL A 126 -10.84 5.26 -17.22
C VAL A 126 -12.00 5.25 -18.21
N PRO A 127 -12.75 4.15 -18.36
CA PRO A 127 -13.94 4.11 -19.22
C PRO A 127 -15.01 5.11 -18.75
N PRO A 128 -15.60 5.93 -19.64
CA PRO A 128 -16.57 6.94 -19.25
C PRO A 128 -17.83 6.39 -18.53
N GLU A 129 -18.21 5.16 -18.83
CA GLU A 129 -19.32 4.47 -18.15
C GLU A 129 -19.00 4.12 -16.69
N TRP A 130 -17.73 3.94 -16.34
CA TRP A 130 -17.32 3.70 -14.95
C TRP A 130 -17.35 4.98 -14.13
N GLU A 131 -17.00 6.11 -14.73
CA GLU A 131 -17.13 7.42 -14.07
C GLU A 131 -18.59 7.76 -13.72
N LYS A 132 -19.54 7.34 -14.57
CA LYS A 132 -20.97 7.56 -14.34
C LYS A 132 -21.57 6.65 -13.26
N ARG A 133 -20.98 5.51 -13.02
CA ARG A 133 -21.48 4.51 -12.06
C ARG A 133 -20.77 4.56 -10.72
N GLY A 134 -19.51 4.95 -10.72
CA GLY A 134 -18.66 5.00 -9.54
C GLY A 134 -18.77 6.31 -8.78
N GLN A 135 -18.24 6.30 -7.57
CA GLN A 135 -17.97 7.51 -6.80
C GLN A 135 -16.63 8.07 -7.21
N VAL A 136 -16.60 9.30 -7.67
CA VAL A 136 -15.35 10.03 -7.96
C VAL A 136 -14.95 10.78 -6.71
N ILE A 137 -13.71 10.56 -6.26
CA ILE A 137 -13.14 11.09 -5.04
C ILE A 137 -11.90 11.89 -5.42
N ASP A 138 -11.76 13.09 -4.88
CA ASP A 138 -10.58 13.91 -5.09
C ASP A 138 -9.35 13.27 -4.47
N LEU A 139 -8.28 13.12 -5.26
CA LEU A 139 -7.04 12.51 -4.86
C LEU A 139 -5.91 13.54 -4.91
N ARG A 140 -5.20 13.70 -3.81
CA ARG A 140 -4.00 14.53 -3.71
C ARG A 140 -2.77 13.64 -3.75
N PHE A 141 -1.73 14.07 -4.43
CA PHE A 141 -0.42 13.43 -4.37
C PHE A 141 0.55 14.33 -3.62
N GLU A 142 1.09 13.82 -2.53
CA GLU A 142 2.16 14.45 -1.77
C GLU A 142 3.39 13.55 -1.87
N LYS A 143 4.45 14.07 -2.52
CA LYS A 143 5.63 13.28 -2.90
C LYS A 143 5.21 12.08 -3.76
N SER A 144 5.25 10.86 -3.26
CA SER A 144 4.86 9.65 -4.00
C SER A 144 3.58 9.00 -3.44
N PHE A 145 2.92 9.63 -2.46
CA PHE A 145 1.78 9.04 -1.77
C PHE A 145 0.48 9.67 -2.23
N ALA A 146 -0.56 8.85 -2.31
CA ALA A 146 -1.90 9.26 -2.69
C ALA A 146 -2.77 9.47 -1.45
N PHE A 147 -3.40 10.65 -1.32
CA PHE A 147 -4.23 11.03 -0.17
C PHE A 147 -5.63 11.42 -0.61
N PHE A 148 -6.61 11.09 0.20
CA PHE A 148 -8.01 11.48 0.05
C PHE A 148 -8.67 11.61 1.42
N ASN A 149 -9.89 12.16 1.48
CA ASN A 149 -10.61 12.30 2.73
C ASN A 149 -11.54 11.12 2.98
N ILE A 150 -11.59 10.67 4.22
CA ILE A 150 -12.53 9.68 4.75
C ILE A 150 -13.27 10.26 5.94
N SER A 151 -14.39 9.64 6.31
CA SER A 151 -15.07 9.96 7.56
C SER A 151 -15.20 8.73 8.45
N LEU A 152 -14.86 8.89 9.74
CA LEU A 152 -15.20 7.96 10.80
C LEU A 152 -16.25 8.65 11.71
N GLY A 153 -17.52 8.27 11.56
CA GLY A 153 -18.62 9.01 12.18
C GLY A 153 -18.66 10.47 11.71
N ALA A 154 -18.61 11.42 12.66
CA ALA A 154 -18.62 12.86 12.36
C ALA A 154 -17.22 13.44 12.06
N HIS A 155 -16.16 12.63 12.09
CA HIS A 155 -14.78 13.10 11.98
C HIS A 155 -14.22 12.83 10.60
N GLU A 156 -13.80 13.91 9.93
CA GLU A 156 -13.09 13.84 8.64
C GLU A 156 -11.59 13.69 8.89
N LEU A 157 -10.96 12.75 8.17
CA LEU A 157 -9.55 12.39 8.31
C LEU A 157 -8.88 12.37 6.93
N SER A 158 -7.63 12.82 6.86
CA SER A 158 -6.78 12.66 5.68
C SER A 158 -6.18 11.26 5.65
N ALA A 159 -6.57 10.46 4.66
CA ALA A 159 -6.17 9.06 4.52
C ALA A 159 -5.15 8.86 3.41
N ALA A 160 -4.06 8.16 3.69
CA ALA A 160 -3.13 7.65 2.69
C ALA A 160 -3.68 6.35 2.09
N PHE A 161 -3.79 6.27 0.76
CA PHE A 161 -4.19 5.05 0.04
C PHE A 161 -3.04 4.05 0.01
N ASP A 162 -3.16 2.95 0.75
CA ASP A 162 -2.07 2.00 0.92
C ASP A 162 -2.51 0.53 0.75
N VAL A 163 -2.27 -0.02 -0.44
CA VAL A 163 -2.52 -1.43 -0.76
C VAL A 163 -1.57 -2.37 0.01
N GLY A 164 -0.41 -1.86 0.42
CA GLY A 164 0.59 -2.60 1.19
C GLY A 164 0.24 -2.75 2.67
N ALA A 165 -0.62 -1.89 3.21
CA ALA A 165 -1.17 -2.06 4.56
C ALA A 165 -2.31 -3.09 4.52
N GLY A 166 -2.12 -4.26 5.10
CA GLY A 166 -3.17 -5.27 5.21
C GLY A 166 -4.37 -4.79 6.01
N TYR A 167 -4.13 -4.03 7.06
CA TYR A 167 -5.14 -3.36 7.88
C TYR A 167 -5.01 -1.85 7.79
N CYS A 168 -6.13 -1.16 7.91
CA CYS A 168 -6.13 0.28 8.14
C CYS A 168 -5.35 0.63 9.41
N VAL A 169 -4.77 1.84 9.46
CA VAL A 169 -4.07 2.35 10.65
C VAL A 169 -4.61 3.73 10.98
N LEU A 170 -5.03 3.94 12.23
CA LEU A 170 -5.34 5.26 12.78
C LEU A 170 -4.09 5.82 13.45
N ASN A 171 -3.73 7.06 13.14
CA ASN A 171 -2.67 7.75 13.89
C ASN A 171 -3.12 8.01 15.33
N ALA A 172 -2.30 7.64 16.30
CA ALA A 172 -2.62 7.74 17.73
C ALA A 172 -3.06 9.16 18.16
N ARG A 173 -2.57 10.22 17.48
CA ARG A 173 -2.98 11.60 17.75
C ARG A 173 -4.47 11.88 17.49
N CYS A 174 -5.13 11.03 16.68
CA CYS A 174 -6.55 11.17 16.36
C CYS A 174 -7.47 10.41 17.33
N LEU A 175 -6.90 9.62 18.27
CA LEU A 175 -7.66 8.73 19.15
C LEU A 175 -8.68 9.47 20.01
N ASP A 176 -8.25 10.55 20.70
CA ASP A 176 -9.09 11.26 21.67
C ASP A 176 -10.38 11.81 21.05
N ALA A 177 -10.30 12.26 19.79
CA ALA A 177 -11.46 12.78 19.07
C ALA A 177 -12.49 11.68 18.71
N LEU A 178 -12.04 10.45 18.54
CA LEU A 178 -12.86 9.31 18.06
C LEU A 178 -13.27 8.36 19.19
N GLN A 179 -12.72 8.51 20.39
CA GLN A 179 -12.78 7.51 21.45
C GLN A 179 -14.20 7.06 21.83
N ALA A 180 -15.19 7.96 21.73
CA ALA A 180 -16.57 7.65 22.10
C ALA A 180 -17.24 6.59 21.20
N ASP A 181 -16.77 6.46 19.94
CA ASP A 181 -17.35 5.59 18.91
C ASP A 181 -16.50 4.33 18.67
N LEU A 182 -15.36 4.19 19.36
CA LEU A 182 -14.43 3.10 19.16
C LEU A 182 -14.74 1.91 20.06
N ILE A 183 -14.61 0.71 19.50
CA ILE A 183 -14.72 -0.56 20.20
C ILE A 183 -13.32 -1.19 20.22
N GLU A 184 -12.72 -1.26 21.41
CA GLU A 184 -11.42 -1.90 21.60
C GLU A 184 -11.49 -3.41 21.33
N GLN A 185 -10.46 -3.94 20.71
CA GLN A 185 -10.29 -5.35 20.36
C GLN A 185 -9.01 -5.90 20.99
N GLN A 186 -8.79 -7.21 20.90
CA GLN A 186 -7.52 -7.81 21.31
C GLN A 186 -6.37 -7.24 20.46
N PRO A 187 -5.25 -6.87 21.09
CA PRO A 187 -4.06 -6.43 20.37
C PRO A 187 -3.53 -7.51 19.40
N GLU A 188 -2.89 -7.10 18.32
CA GLU A 188 -2.25 -8.00 17.35
C GLU A 188 -0.75 -7.74 17.24
N GLU A 189 0.02 -8.83 17.08
CA GLU A 189 1.40 -8.70 16.66
C GLU A 189 1.44 -8.34 15.18
N THR A 190 2.13 -7.27 14.84
CA THR A 190 2.37 -6.87 13.45
C THR A 190 3.86 -6.63 13.22
N SER A 191 4.27 -6.71 11.95
CA SER A 191 5.62 -6.38 11.51
C SER A 191 5.58 -5.37 10.38
N ASP A 192 6.62 -4.54 10.27
CA ASP A 192 6.77 -3.58 9.18
C ASP A 192 7.80 -4.03 8.13
N SER A 193 8.00 -3.18 7.13
CA SER A 193 8.94 -3.42 6.02
C SER A 193 10.41 -3.48 6.44
N THR A 194 10.77 -3.12 7.68
CA THR A 194 12.12 -3.28 8.24
C THR A 194 12.30 -4.60 8.97
N GLY A 195 11.21 -5.36 9.18
CA GLY A 195 11.16 -6.57 10.00
C GLY A 195 10.96 -6.30 11.49
N ALA A 196 10.82 -5.05 11.91
CA ALA A 196 10.47 -4.71 13.28
C ALA A 196 9.06 -5.22 13.61
N LYS A 197 8.90 -5.77 14.84
CA LYS A 197 7.63 -6.32 15.34
C LYS A 197 7.16 -5.60 16.58
N SER A 198 5.85 -5.47 16.74
CA SER A 198 5.23 -4.90 17.94
C SER A 198 3.83 -5.45 18.15
N GLN A 199 3.39 -5.45 19.41
CA GLN A 199 1.98 -5.64 19.78
C GLN A 199 1.27 -4.32 19.62
N ILE A 200 0.28 -4.26 18.73
CA ILE A 200 -0.42 -3.03 18.38
C ILE A 200 -1.86 -3.10 18.86
N PRO A 201 -2.37 -2.07 19.56
CA PRO A 201 -3.78 -1.95 19.92
C PRO A 201 -4.66 -1.94 18.66
N VAL A 202 -5.80 -2.63 18.75
CA VAL A 202 -6.75 -2.77 17.65
C VAL A 202 -8.09 -2.20 18.07
N TYR A 203 -8.71 -1.46 17.18
CA TYR A 203 -10.04 -0.89 17.37
C TYR A 203 -10.94 -1.19 16.19
N LYS A 204 -12.23 -1.08 16.42
CA LYS A 204 -13.28 -1.15 15.41
C LYS A 204 -14.13 0.11 15.49
N HIS A 205 -14.46 0.69 14.33
CA HIS A 205 -15.47 1.73 14.21
C HIS A 205 -16.66 1.18 13.39
N PRO A 206 -17.92 1.50 13.75
CA PRO A 206 -19.11 0.94 13.09
C PRO A 206 -19.25 1.38 11.64
N THR A 207 -18.74 2.55 11.26
CA THR A 207 -18.85 3.12 9.92
C THR A 207 -17.55 3.71 9.45
N LEU A 208 -17.19 3.43 8.19
CA LEU A 208 -16.17 4.13 7.43
C LEU A 208 -16.82 4.65 6.15
N GLU A 209 -16.70 5.93 5.90
CA GLU A 209 -17.28 6.56 4.71
C GLU A 209 -16.21 7.21 3.85
N VAL A 210 -16.41 7.14 2.54
CA VAL A 210 -15.57 7.79 1.53
C VAL A 210 -16.48 8.60 0.62
N ASN A 211 -16.34 9.91 0.64
CA ASN A 211 -17.18 10.83 -0.13
C ASN A 211 -18.70 10.56 0.05
N GLY A 212 -19.13 10.31 1.30
CA GLY A 212 -20.52 10.00 1.64
C GLY A 212 -20.98 8.56 1.29
N TYR A 213 -20.11 7.74 0.71
CA TYR A 213 -20.40 6.33 0.48
C TYR A 213 -19.91 5.50 1.68
N CYS A 214 -20.84 4.79 2.34
CA CYS A 214 -20.53 3.97 3.51
C CYS A 214 -19.94 2.61 3.09
N LEU A 215 -18.69 2.35 3.48
CA LEU A 215 -18.01 1.06 3.28
C LEU A 215 -18.37 0.02 4.36
N GLY A 216 -19.09 0.44 5.41
CA GLY A 216 -19.44 -0.40 6.56
C GLY A 216 -18.48 -0.26 7.73
N GLY A 217 -18.57 -1.19 8.68
CA GLY A 217 -17.68 -1.19 9.85
C GLY A 217 -16.24 -1.57 9.50
N ILE A 218 -15.28 -0.88 10.12
CA ILE A 218 -13.86 -1.08 9.85
C ILE A 218 -13.08 -1.41 11.11
N ARG A 219 -12.14 -2.33 10.98
CA ARG A 219 -11.12 -2.67 11.98
C ARG A 219 -9.80 -2.04 11.59
N PHE A 220 -9.10 -1.44 12.54
CA PHE A 220 -7.82 -0.78 12.31
C PHE A 220 -6.87 -0.91 13.49
N LEU A 221 -5.60 -0.75 13.20
CA LEU A 221 -4.51 -0.68 14.17
C LEU A 221 -4.35 0.75 14.66
N LEU A 222 -4.00 0.94 15.91
CA LEU A 222 -3.65 2.27 16.47
C LEU A 222 -2.13 2.37 16.56
N MET A 223 -1.53 3.30 15.81
CA MET A 223 -0.08 3.49 15.78
C MET A 223 0.30 4.96 15.92
N ASP A 224 1.41 5.23 16.60
CA ASP A 224 2.05 6.55 16.55
C ASP A 224 2.84 6.67 15.23
N LEU A 225 2.32 7.46 14.31
CA LEU A 225 2.95 7.71 13.01
C LEU A 225 3.89 8.93 13.00
N THR A 226 4.18 9.55 14.14
CA THR A 226 5.01 10.76 14.24
C THR A 226 6.39 10.58 13.60
N ALA A 227 7.03 9.43 13.76
CA ALA A 227 8.33 9.14 13.15
C ALA A 227 8.23 9.05 11.63
N VAL A 228 7.16 8.44 11.10
CA VAL A 228 6.87 8.34 9.66
C VAL A 228 6.59 9.72 9.09
N GLU A 229 5.72 10.51 9.74
CA GLU A 229 5.38 11.87 9.33
C GLU A 229 6.63 12.77 9.24
N LYS A 230 7.51 12.71 10.24
CA LYS A 230 8.79 13.45 10.24
C LYS A 230 9.74 12.98 9.14
N ALA A 231 9.88 11.67 8.93
CA ALA A 231 10.78 11.12 7.91
C ALA A 231 10.32 11.47 6.50
N LEU A 232 9.02 11.49 6.28
CA LEU A 232 8.41 11.77 4.98
C LEU A 232 8.05 13.25 4.81
N ASP A 233 8.03 14.04 5.91
CA ASP A 233 7.53 15.41 5.93
C ASP A 233 6.12 15.50 5.32
N ILE A 234 5.20 14.65 5.81
CA ILE A 234 3.80 14.55 5.38
C ILE A 234 2.96 14.24 6.62
N ALA A 235 1.80 14.89 6.77
CA ALA A 235 0.83 14.56 7.81
C ALA A 235 -0.08 13.40 7.36
N VAL A 236 -0.28 12.41 8.24
CA VAL A 236 -1.11 11.22 7.99
C VAL A 236 -2.03 10.97 9.18
N ASP A 237 -3.34 11.17 9.02
CA ASP A 237 -4.32 10.84 10.07
C ASP A 237 -4.68 9.36 10.05
N PHE A 238 -4.78 8.81 8.85
CA PHE A 238 -5.24 7.45 8.62
C PHE A 238 -4.49 6.79 7.45
N VAL A 239 -4.19 5.51 7.58
CA VAL A 239 -3.75 4.68 6.46
C VAL A 239 -4.92 3.81 6.01
N PHE A 240 -5.37 4.01 4.78
CA PHE A 240 -6.47 3.26 4.19
C PHE A 240 -5.93 1.97 3.60
N GLY A 241 -6.01 0.90 4.38
CA GLY A 241 -5.45 -0.41 4.08
C GLY A 241 -6.37 -1.32 3.27
N PHE A 242 -5.84 -2.45 2.84
CA PHE A 242 -6.54 -3.38 1.94
C PHE A 242 -7.81 -3.99 2.56
N ASN A 243 -7.88 -4.15 3.88
CA ASN A 243 -9.09 -4.63 4.55
C ASN A 243 -10.32 -3.72 4.32
N ALA A 244 -10.12 -2.42 4.05
CA ALA A 244 -11.19 -1.51 3.65
C ALA A 244 -11.49 -1.57 2.13
N MET A 245 -10.52 -2.05 1.34
CA MET A 245 -10.62 -2.07 -0.13
C MET A 245 -11.27 -3.34 -0.68
N VAL A 246 -11.16 -4.45 0.04
CA VAL A 246 -11.37 -5.82 -0.47
C VAL A 246 -12.75 -6.09 -1.08
N ASN A 247 -13.79 -5.38 -0.64
CA ASN A 247 -15.17 -5.58 -1.11
C ASN A 247 -15.56 -4.67 -2.30
N HIS A 248 -14.65 -3.83 -2.77
CA HIS A 248 -14.91 -2.83 -3.79
C HIS A 248 -13.82 -2.85 -4.86
N ASN A 249 -14.11 -2.25 -5.99
CA ASN A 249 -13.12 -2.04 -7.04
C ASN A 249 -12.62 -0.60 -7.01
N TRP A 250 -11.32 -0.41 -7.21
CA TRP A 250 -10.66 0.88 -7.05
C TRP A 250 -9.85 1.24 -8.29
N ILE A 251 -9.96 2.49 -8.72
CA ILE A 251 -9.09 3.04 -9.77
C ILE A 251 -8.36 4.25 -9.22
N VAL A 252 -7.04 4.19 -9.24
CA VAL A 252 -6.18 5.33 -8.92
C VAL A 252 -5.73 5.97 -10.22
N ASP A 253 -6.34 7.09 -10.56
CA ASP A 253 -6.04 7.88 -11.76
C ASP A 253 -5.21 9.12 -11.37
N LYS A 254 -3.90 8.91 -11.29
CA LYS A 254 -2.97 9.97 -10.89
C LYS A 254 -3.00 11.17 -11.83
N SER A 255 -3.13 10.92 -13.14
CA SER A 255 -3.08 11.98 -14.14
C SER A 255 -4.22 12.98 -14.01
N ASN A 256 -5.37 12.52 -13.52
CA ASN A 256 -6.56 13.34 -13.30
C ASN A 256 -6.83 13.63 -11.82
N HIS A 257 -5.89 13.31 -10.93
CA HIS A 257 -6.00 13.55 -9.48
C HIS A 257 -7.30 12.99 -8.87
N ARG A 258 -7.65 11.76 -9.21
CA ARG A 258 -8.91 11.16 -8.76
C ARG A 258 -8.76 9.68 -8.39
N LEU A 259 -9.54 9.27 -7.41
CA LEU A 259 -9.79 7.90 -7.03
C LEU A 259 -11.24 7.57 -7.39
N LEU A 260 -11.47 6.44 -8.02
CA LEU A 260 -12.82 5.97 -8.29
C LEU A 260 -13.09 4.71 -7.46
N LEU A 261 -14.26 4.70 -6.83
CA LEU A 261 -14.84 3.56 -6.15
C LEU A 261 -16.00 3.02 -7.02
N LEU A 262 -15.91 1.73 -7.39
CA LEU A 262 -16.85 1.05 -8.30
C LEU A 262 -17.62 -0.08 -7.59
#